data_0537d4ec01225eebc02d42601508e80a
#
_entry.id   0537d4ec01225eebc02d42601508e80a
#
_cell.length_a   1.000
_cell.length_b   1.000
_cell.length_c   1.000
_cell.angle_alpha   90.00
_cell.angle_beta   90.00
_cell.angle_gamma   90.00
#
_symmetry.space_group_name_H-M   'P 1'
#
loop_
_entity.id
_entity.type
_entity.pdbx_description
1 polymer ?
#
loop_
_entity_poly.entity_id
_entity_poly.type
_entity_poly.pdbx_seq_one_letter_code
_entity_poly.pdbx_strand_id
1 'polypeptide(L)'
;VLIAIEGVDGAGKRTLAAGLRARWEQRGRSVAALAFPRYRQSITADLAAEALHGEHGDLADSVYAMAVLFALDRAAARADIAAACRDHDIVLLDRYVASNAAYSAARLHQDAGGPMVDWVHRLEYDRLALPAPDRQVLLAVPTELAGERARHRARHEADRARDSYERDTGLQARTGAVYAGLAAAGWGGRWRVAGVDTDPGELAAELVGD
;
A
#
# COMPACT_ATOMS: atom_id res chain seq x y z
N VAL A 1 -15.42 4.15 -8.26
CA VAL A 1 -13.99 4.18 -8.67
C VAL A 1 -13.15 3.62 -7.55
N LEU A 2 -12.27 2.64 -7.83
CA LEU A 2 -11.35 2.02 -6.89
C LEU A 2 -9.96 2.67 -7.02
N ILE A 3 -9.46 3.28 -5.94
CA ILE A 3 -8.20 4.02 -5.94
C ILE A 3 -7.29 3.45 -4.85
N ALA A 4 -6.06 3.06 -5.21
CA ALA A 4 -5.04 2.63 -4.24
C ALA A 4 -3.99 3.73 -4.03
N ILE A 5 -3.64 4.01 -2.77
CA ILE A 5 -2.54 4.89 -2.41
C ILE A 5 -1.35 4.05 -1.97
N GLU A 6 -0.23 4.23 -2.64
CA GLU A 6 0.99 3.46 -2.49
C GLU A 6 2.18 4.35 -2.13
N GLY A 7 3.22 3.74 -1.59
CA GLY A 7 4.45 4.42 -1.21
C GLY A 7 5.10 3.82 0.02
N VAL A 8 6.34 4.19 0.30
CA VAL A 8 7.14 3.68 1.43
C VAL A 8 6.57 4.09 2.79
N ASP A 9 7.07 3.49 3.87
CA ASP A 9 6.66 3.84 5.22
C ASP A 9 7.12 5.26 5.58
N GLY A 10 6.23 6.01 6.26
CA GLY A 10 6.49 7.43 6.54
C GLY A 10 6.22 8.39 5.39
N ALA A 11 5.87 7.93 4.18
CA ALA A 11 5.58 8.83 3.05
C ALA A 11 4.44 9.82 3.31
N GLY A 12 3.48 9.49 4.19
CA GLY A 12 2.33 10.36 4.47
C GLY A 12 1.02 9.92 3.80
N LYS A 13 0.94 8.67 3.36
CA LYS A 13 -0.24 8.09 2.69
C LYS A 13 -1.55 8.33 3.43
N ARG A 14 -1.57 8.10 4.75
CA ARG A 14 -2.76 8.34 5.58
C ARG A 14 -3.22 9.80 5.56
N THR A 15 -2.30 10.74 5.57
CA THR A 15 -2.61 12.18 5.49
C THR A 15 -3.19 12.52 4.12
N LEU A 16 -2.56 12.00 3.05
CA LEU A 16 -3.07 12.18 1.69
C LEU A 16 -4.46 11.56 1.53
N ALA A 17 -4.66 10.32 2.00
CA ALA A 17 -5.95 9.64 1.98
C ALA A 17 -7.06 10.46 2.67
N ALA A 18 -6.76 10.99 3.86
CA ALA A 18 -7.71 11.83 4.60
C ALA A 18 -8.02 13.14 3.85
N GLY A 19 -7.01 13.77 3.25
CA GLY A 19 -7.18 14.97 2.44
C GLY A 19 -8.04 14.75 1.20
N LEU A 20 -7.76 13.69 0.44
CA LEU A 20 -8.53 13.29 -0.74
C LEU A 20 -9.99 12.99 -0.37
N ARG A 21 -10.19 12.18 0.66
CA ARG A 21 -11.53 11.84 1.16
C ARG A 21 -12.32 13.10 1.50
N ALA A 22 -11.76 14.03 2.28
CA ALA A 22 -12.43 15.27 2.66
C ALA A 22 -12.84 16.12 1.44
N ARG A 23 -11.99 16.15 0.39
CA ARG A 23 -12.29 16.90 -0.84
C ARG A 23 -13.44 16.29 -1.63
N TRP A 24 -13.49 14.96 -1.75
CA TRP A 24 -14.60 14.27 -2.43
C TRP A 24 -15.92 14.38 -1.66
N GLU A 25 -15.87 14.21 -0.33
CA GLU A 25 -17.06 14.36 0.53
C GLU A 25 -17.63 15.80 0.48
N GLN A 26 -16.76 16.83 0.43
CA GLN A 26 -17.16 18.23 0.23
C GLN A 26 -17.86 18.48 -1.12
N ARG A 27 -17.56 17.63 -2.12
CA ARG A 27 -18.21 17.64 -3.45
C ARG A 27 -19.45 16.71 -3.53
N GLY A 28 -19.91 16.21 -2.37
CA GLY A 28 -21.09 15.34 -2.27
C GLY A 28 -20.87 13.90 -2.74
N ARG A 29 -19.61 13.46 -2.92
CA ARG A 29 -19.29 12.07 -3.26
C ARG A 29 -19.27 11.19 -2.02
N SER A 30 -19.84 9.99 -2.11
CA SER A 30 -19.73 8.96 -1.08
C SER A 30 -18.37 8.25 -1.17
N VAL A 31 -17.64 8.16 -0.04
CA VAL A 31 -16.29 7.58 -0.01
C VAL A 31 -16.19 6.49 1.03
N ALA A 32 -15.86 5.26 0.62
CA ALA A 32 -15.41 4.20 1.51
C ALA A 32 -13.88 4.19 1.58
N ALA A 33 -13.32 3.86 2.73
CA ALA A 33 -11.88 3.73 2.91
C ALA A 33 -11.52 2.42 3.63
N LEU A 34 -10.57 1.67 3.05
CA LEU A 34 -9.97 0.49 3.67
C LEU A 34 -8.45 0.68 3.71
N ALA A 35 -7.79 0.03 4.66
CA ALA A 35 -6.33 0.06 4.76
C ALA A 35 -5.79 -1.37 4.89
N PHE A 36 -4.66 -1.63 4.28
CA PHE A 36 -3.95 -2.90 4.39
C PHE A 36 -2.53 -2.69 4.93
N PRO A 37 -2.02 -3.63 5.74
CA PRO A 37 -2.70 -4.83 6.25
C PRO A 37 -3.78 -4.49 7.29
N ARG A 38 -4.82 -5.35 7.39
CA ARG A 38 -5.95 -5.17 8.30
C ARG A 38 -5.63 -5.75 9.69
N TYR A 39 -4.64 -5.17 10.34
CA TYR A 39 -4.27 -5.57 11.69
C TYR A 39 -5.48 -5.54 12.65
N ARG A 40 -5.55 -6.51 13.55
CA ARG A 40 -6.65 -6.72 14.52
C ARG A 40 -8.00 -7.06 13.88
N GLN A 41 -8.04 -7.31 12.58
CA GLN A 41 -9.24 -7.70 11.82
C GLN A 41 -9.02 -8.96 10.99
N SER A 42 -7.76 -9.32 10.72
CA SER A 42 -7.37 -10.44 9.88
C SER A 42 -6.26 -11.22 10.54
N ILE A 43 -6.50 -12.51 10.78
CA ILE A 43 -5.51 -13.39 11.38
C ILE A 43 -4.20 -13.43 10.56
N THR A 44 -4.28 -13.37 9.25
CA THR A 44 -3.09 -13.40 8.38
C THR A 44 -2.28 -12.09 8.45
N ALA A 45 -2.96 -10.96 8.64
CA ALA A 45 -2.29 -9.68 8.89
C ALA A 45 -1.62 -9.67 10.27
N ASP A 46 -2.30 -10.21 11.29
CA ASP A 46 -1.76 -10.28 12.64
C ASP A 46 -0.53 -11.19 12.73
N LEU A 47 -0.59 -12.40 12.13
CA LEU A 47 0.57 -13.30 12.03
C LEU A 47 1.75 -12.64 11.29
N ALA A 48 1.48 -11.86 10.23
CA ALA A 48 2.52 -11.12 9.54
C ALA A 48 3.14 -10.03 10.43
N ALA A 49 2.32 -9.30 11.20
CA ALA A 49 2.82 -8.31 12.15
C ALA A 49 3.68 -8.93 13.25
N GLU A 50 3.22 -10.02 13.85
CA GLU A 50 3.93 -10.77 14.88
C GLU A 50 5.28 -11.28 14.36
N ALA A 51 5.33 -11.83 13.15
CA ALA A 51 6.56 -12.26 12.50
C ALA A 51 7.54 -11.08 12.28
N LEU A 52 7.06 -9.91 11.84
CA LEU A 52 7.87 -8.71 11.68
C LEU A 52 8.41 -8.14 13.01
N HIS A 53 7.80 -8.52 14.13
CA HIS A 53 8.27 -8.20 15.48
C HIS A 53 9.16 -9.28 16.09
N GLY A 54 9.46 -10.36 15.35
CA GLY A 54 10.40 -11.42 15.74
C GLY A 54 9.74 -12.65 16.33
N GLU A 55 8.42 -12.78 16.22
CA GLU A 55 7.70 -13.98 16.59
C GLU A 55 7.64 -14.99 15.42
N HIS A 56 7.23 -16.23 15.69
CA HIS A 56 7.05 -17.30 14.69
C HIS A 56 8.33 -17.74 13.94
N GLY A 57 9.50 -17.68 14.63
CA GLY A 57 10.76 -18.23 14.14
C GLY A 57 11.25 -17.56 12.86
N ASP A 58 11.44 -18.34 11.81
CA ASP A 58 11.95 -17.88 10.51
C ASP A 58 10.88 -17.39 9.52
N LEU A 59 9.63 -17.25 9.97
CA LEU A 59 8.52 -16.86 9.10
C LEU A 59 8.78 -15.53 8.37
N ALA A 60 9.32 -14.53 9.09
CA ALA A 60 9.64 -13.24 8.50
C ALA A 60 10.79 -13.31 7.48
N ASP A 61 11.67 -14.31 7.55
CA ASP A 61 12.80 -14.47 6.62
C ASP A 61 12.33 -14.94 5.24
N SER A 62 11.22 -15.68 5.17
CA SER A 62 10.65 -16.13 3.91
C SER A 62 9.86 -15.01 3.23
N VAL A 63 10.42 -14.47 2.15
CA VAL A 63 9.74 -13.43 1.34
C VAL A 63 8.40 -13.92 0.81
N TYR A 64 8.37 -15.14 0.30
CA TYR A 64 7.14 -15.73 -0.25
C TYR A 64 6.08 -16.00 0.82
N ALA A 65 6.46 -16.47 2.01
CA ALA A 65 5.52 -16.70 3.10
C ALA A 65 4.86 -15.38 3.54
N MET A 66 5.66 -14.33 3.74
CA MET A 66 5.15 -13.01 4.07
C MET A 66 4.25 -12.45 2.97
N ALA A 67 4.65 -12.59 1.71
CA ALA A 67 3.82 -12.16 0.58
C ALA A 67 2.48 -12.88 0.52
N VAL A 68 2.44 -14.19 0.83
CA VAL A 68 1.20 -14.98 0.90
C VAL A 68 0.31 -14.48 2.04
N LEU A 69 0.85 -14.22 3.23
CA LEU A 69 0.06 -13.71 4.36
C LEU A 69 -0.64 -12.39 4.03
N PHE A 70 0.10 -11.44 3.43
CA PHE A 70 -0.48 -10.17 2.99
C PHE A 70 -1.49 -10.33 1.83
N ALA A 71 -1.26 -11.27 0.92
CA ALA A 71 -2.20 -11.57 -0.16
C ALA A 71 -3.51 -12.17 0.37
N LEU A 72 -3.42 -13.08 1.35
CA LEU A 72 -4.59 -13.70 1.97
C LEU A 72 -5.40 -12.70 2.80
N ASP A 73 -4.76 -11.74 3.45
CA ASP A 73 -5.47 -10.63 4.10
C ASP A 73 -6.32 -9.84 3.11
N ARG A 74 -5.78 -9.48 1.96
CA ARG A 74 -6.55 -8.80 0.90
C ARG A 74 -7.63 -9.70 0.31
N ALA A 75 -7.34 -10.96 0.11
CA ALA A 75 -8.32 -11.93 -0.40
C ALA A 75 -9.53 -12.08 0.54
N ALA A 76 -9.29 -12.09 1.84
CA ALA A 76 -10.36 -12.12 2.84
C ALA A 76 -11.24 -10.84 2.80
N ALA A 77 -10.68 -9.70 2.37
CA ALA A 77 -11.43 -8.45 2.21
C ALA A 77 -12.12 -8.31 0.84
N ARG A 78 -11.97 -9.27 -0.07
CA ARG A 78 -12.50 -9.13 -1.45
C ARG A 78 -14.00 -8.82 -1.51
N ALA A 79 -14.80 -9.47 -0.67
CA ALA A 79 -16.24 -9.23 -0.62
C ALA A 79 -16.57 -7.82 -0.11
N ASP A 80 -15.82 -7.34 0.88
CA ASP A 80 -15.99 -6.00 1.46
C ASP A 80 -15.60 -4.92 0.44
N ILE A 81 -14.49 -5.12 -0.30
CA ILE A 81 -14.09 -4.22 -1.39
C ILE A 81 -15.17 -4.18 -2.47
N ALA A 82 -15.70 -5.34 -2.88
CA ALA A 82 -16.74 -5.41 -3.89
C ALA A 82 -18.06 -4.75 -3.42
N ALA A 83 -18.44 -4.90 -2.16
CA ALA A 83 -19.57 -4.22 -1.56
C ALA A 83 -19.34 -2.70 -1.54
N ALA A 84 -18.19 -2.25 -1.06
CA ALA A 84 -17.84 -0.84 -1.04
C ALA A 84 -17.91 -0.21 -2.45
N CYS A 85 -17.41 -0.90 -3.47
CA CYS A 85 -17.48 -0.43 -4.86
C CYS A 85 -18.91 -0.32 -5.43
N ARG A 86 -19.85 -1.10 -4.90
CA ARG A 86 -21.27 -0.97 -5.29
C ARG A 86 -21.97 0.18 -4.58
N ASP A 87 -21.61 0.39 -3.30
CA ASP A 87 -22.37 1.23 -2.39
C ASP A 87 -21.82 2.67 -2.32
N HIS A 88 -20.61 2.91 -2.87
CA HIS A 88 -19.94 4.21 -2.82
C HIS A 88 -19.41 4.64 -4.19
N ASP A 89 -19.37 5.95 -4.42
CA ASP A 89 -18.80 6.53 -5.64
C ASP A 89 -17.30 6.25 -5.75
N ILE A 90 -16.60 6.28 -4.61
CA ILE A 90 -15.15 6.14 -4.50
C ILE A 90 -14.81 5.16 -3.39
N VAL A 91 -13.92 4.22 -3.69
CA VAL A 91 -13.28 3.34 -2.71
C VAL A 91 -11.80 3.64 -2.67
N LEU A 92 -11.30 4.05 -1.50
CA LEU A 92 -9.92 4.42 -1.29
C LEU A 92 -9.21 3.35 -0.47
N LEU A 93 -8.12 2.82 -1.00
CA LEU A 93 -7.30 1.81 -0.35
C LEU A 93 -5.96 2.43 0.08
N ASP A 94 -5.66 2.46 1.39
CA ASP A 94 -4.31 2.77 1.88
C ASP A 94 -3.48 1.48 1.82
N ARG A 95 -2.59 1.38 0.84
CA ARG A 95 -1.86 0.20 0.37
C ARG A 95 -2.77 -0.84 -0.30
N TYR A 96 -2.23 -1.51 -1.29
CA TYR A 96 -2.88 -2.62 -1.97
C TYR A 96 -1.86 -3.62 -2.53
N VAL A 97 -2.15 -4.25 -3.67
CA VAL A 97 -1.32 -5.30 -4.27
C VAL A 97 0.08 -4.80 -4.64
N ALA A 98 0.21 -3.54 -5.09
CA ALA A 98 1.52 -2.98 -5.44
C ALA A 98 2.46 -2.86 -4.23
N SER A 99 1.92 -2.69 -3.01
CA SER A 99 2.73 -2.78 -1.78
C SER A 99 3.39 -4.15 -1.65
N ASN A 100 2.67 -5.24 -1.88
CA ASN A 100 3.23 -6.58 -1.80
C ASN A 100 4.30 -6.81 -2.87
N ALA A 101 4.03 -6.40 -4.10
CA ALA A 101 4.99 -6.49 -5.20
C ALA A 101 6.28 -5.70 -4.88
N ALA A 102 6.15 -4.44 -4.45
CA ALA A 102 7.29 -3.57 -4.20
C ALA A 102 8.18 -4.05 -3.04
N TYR A 103 7.60 -4.35 -1.89
CA TYR A 103 8.36 -4.81 -0.72
C TYR A 103 8.98 -6.19 -0.95
N SER A 104 8.25 -7.11 -1.56
CA SER A 104 8.75 -8.47 -1.79
C SER A 104 9.87 -8.49 -2.84
N ALA A 105 9.74 -7.75 -3.94
CA ALA A 105 10.81 -7.62 -4.93
C ALA A 105 12.05 -6.94 -4.34
N ALA A 106 11.88 -5.86 -3.57
CA ALA A 106 12.97 -5.16 -2.89
C ALA A 106 13.75 -6.05 -1.90
N ARG A 107 13.05 -6.94 -1.19
CA ARG A 107 13.68 -7.93 -0.30
C ARG A 107 14.52 -8.96 -1.05
N LEU A 108 14.09 -9.35 -2.25
CA LEU A 108 14.84 -10.25 -3.13
C LEU A 108 15.86 -9.52 -4.01
N HIS A 109 16.10 -8.21 -3.77
CA HIS A 109 16.98 -7.38 -4.61
C HIS A 109 16.60 -7.41 -6.11
N GLN A 110 15.31 -7.52 -6.42
CA GLN A 110 14.75 -7.44 -7.75
C GLN A 110 14.17 -6.05 -8.02
N ASP A 111 14.11 -5.67 -9.27
CA ASP A 111 13.45 -4.45 -9.74
C ASP A 111 11.97 -4.70 -10.10
N ALA A 112 11.31 -3.68 -10.68
CA ALA A 112 9.91 -3.74 -11.07
C ALA A 112 9.60 -4.71 -12.23
N GLY A 113 10.61 -5.16 -12.97
CA GLY A 113 10.51 -6.20 -14.01
C GLY A 113 10.89 -7.59 -13.51
N GLY A 114 11.17 -7.75 -12.22
CA GLY A 114 11.64 -9.00 -11.64
C GLY A 114 10.54 -10.06 -11.49
N PRO A 115 10.93 -11.35 -11.42
CA PRO A 115 9.99 -12.46 -11.36
C PRO A 115 9.08 -12.43 -10.12
N MET A 116 9.48 -11.77 -9.04
CA MET A 116 8.64 -11.61 -7.85
C MET A 116 7.42 -10.72 -8.11
N VAL A 117 7.60 -9.67 -8.90
CA VAL A 117 6.50 -8.77 -9.30
C VAL A 117 5.46 -9.53 -10.14
N ASP A 118 5.91 -10.33 -11.10
CA ASP A 118 5.04 -11.21 -11.90
C ASP A 118 4.35 -12.27 -11.05
N TRP A 119 5.06 -12.80 -10.07
CA TRP A 119 4.50 -13.81 -9.18
C TRP A 119 3.38 -13.23 -8.31
N VAL A 120 3.57 -12.03 -7.74
CA VAL A 120 2.52 -11.32 -6.97
C VAL A 120 1.32 -11.01 -7.86
N HIS A 121 1.53 -10.54 -9.09
CA HIS A 121 0.44 -10.30 -10.05
C HIS A 121 -0.41 -11.55 -10.24
N ARG A 122 0.23 -12.68 -10.60
CA ARG A 122 -0.48 -13.95 -10.80
C ARG A 122 -1.17 -14.46 -9.52
N LEU A 123 -0.55 -14.29 -8.36
CA LEU A 123 -1.15 -14.69 -7.10
C LEU A 123 -2.42 -13.89 -6.80
N GLU A 124 -2.31 -12.56 -6.83
CA GLU A 124 -3.35 -11.72 -6.27
C GLU A 124 -4.44 -11.37 -7.30
N TYR A 125 -4.08 -11.04 -8.53
CA TYR A 125 -5.09 -10.73 -9.54
C TYR A 125 -5.66 -11.97 -10.22
N ASP A 126 -4.82 -12.95 -10.62
CA ASP A 126 -5.31 -14.09 -11.40
C ASP A 126 -5.89 -15.19 -10.51
N ARG A 127 -5.17 -15.59 -9.43
CA ARG A 127 -5.60 -16.74 -8.59
C ARG A 127 -6.56 -16.34 -7.47
N LEU A 128 -6.32 -15.22 -6.79
CA LEU A 128 -7.18 -14.72 -5.71
C LEU A 128 -8.29 -13.80 -6.23
N ALA A 129 -8.25 -13.45 -7.52
CA ALA A 129 -9.24 -12.63 -8.21
C ALA A 129 -9.55 -11.31 -7.48
N LEU A 130 -8.50 -10.64 -7.00
CA LEU A 130 -8.65 -9.31 -6.42
C LEU A 130 -8.97 -8.30 -7.53
N PRO A 131 -9.86 -7.32 -7.29
CA PRO A 131 -10.14 -6.29 -8.28
C PRO A 131 -8.91 -5.42 -8.51
N ALA A 132 -8.57 -5.18 -9.78
CA ALA A 132 -7.54 -4.20 -10.11
C ALA A 132 -8.05 -2.77 -9.83
N PRO A 133 -7.23 -1.89 -9.26
CA PRO A 133 -7.63 -0.50 -9.03
C PRO A 133 -7.75 0.26 -10.36
N ASP A 134 -8.77 1.13 -10.46
CA ASP A 134 -8.93 2.03 -11.60
C ASP A 134 -7.78 3.05 -11.69
N ARG A 135 -7.28 3.46 -10.50
CA ARG A 135 -6.17 4.41 -10.34
C ARG A 135 -5.27 3.96 -9.20
N GLN A 136 -3.99 4.18 -9.35
CA GLN A 136 -2.98 4.03 -8.29
C GLN A 136 -2.24 5.36 -8.11
N VAL A 137 -2.06 5.79 -6.87
CA VAL A 137 -1.33 7.00 -6.53
C VAL A 137 -0.05 6.60 -5.81
N LEU A 138 1.10 6.82 -6.44
CA LEU A 138 2.38 6.69 -5.77
C LEU A 138 2.69 8.01 -5.05
N LEU A 139 2.71 7.98 -3.73
CA LEU A 139 3.25 9.10 -2.96
C LEU A 139 4.77 8.97 -2.88
N ALA A 140 5.43 9.63 -3.83
CA ALA A 140 6.89 9.66 -3.95
C ALA A 140 7.47 10.71 -3.01
N VAL A 141 8.19 10.25 -2.00
CA VAL A 141 8.84 11.10 -0.98
C VAL A 141 10.29 10.69 -0.85
N PRO A 142 11.23 11.63 -0.71
CA PRO A 142 12.62 11.29 -0.42
C PRO A 142 12.73 10.33 0.77
N THR A 143 13.53 9.29 0.62
CA THR A 143 13.65 8.19 1.62
C THR A 143 14.07 8.72 2.99
N GLU A 144 14.93 9.74 3.03
CA GLU A 144 15.39 10.40 4.26
C GLU A 144 14.22 11.05 5.01
N LEU A 145 13.38 11.80 4.30
CA LEU A 145 12.20 12.46 4.87
C LEU A 145 11.16 11.44 5.35
N ALA A 146 10.93 10.39 4.59
CA ALA A 146 10.03 9.31 4.96
C ALA A 146 10.54 8.60 6.23
N GLY A 147 11.85 8.31 6.31
CA GLY A 147 12.49 7.73 7.47
C GLY A 147 12.43 8.62 8.72
N GLU A 148 12.60 9.93 8.59
CA GLU A 148 12.44 10.87 9.69
C GLU A 148 11.00 10.88 10.23
N ARG A 149 10.02 10.92 9.35
CA ARG A 149 8.59 10.89 9.73
C ARG A 149 8.22 9.56 10.41
N ALA A 150 8.74 8.43 9.93
CA ALA A 150 8.52 7.13 10.56
C ALA A 150 9.14 7.07 11.96
N ARG A 151 10.37 7.59 12.14
CA ARG A 151 11.02 7.69 13.45
C ARG A 151 10.28 8.60 14.42
N HIS A 152 9.80 9.76 13.94
CA HIS A 152 9.03 10.70 14.76
C HIS A 152 7.74 10.06 15.26
N ARG A 153 7.00 9.39 14.37
CA ARG A 153 5.78 8.67 14.71
C ARG A 153 6.01 7.59 15.78
N ALA A 154 7.05 6.77 15.62
CA ALA A 154 7.36 5.70 16.57
C ALA A 154 7.73 6.21 17.98
N ARG A 155 8.19 7.48 18.11
CA ARG A 155 8.47 8.10 19.41
C ARG A 155 7.24 8.62 20.13
N HIS A 156 6.18 8.95 19.39
CA HIS A 156 4.99 9.60 19.93
C HIS A 156 3.76 8.69 19.99
N GLU A 157 3.77 7.57 19.29
CA GLU A 157 2.70 6.58 19.28
C GLU A 157 3.26 5.26 19.82
N ALA A 158 3.09 4.99 21.13
CA ALA A 158 3.68 3.81 21.80
C ALA A 158 3.25 2.46 21.19
N ASP A 159 2.04 2.40 20.60
CA ASP A 159 1.49 1.21 19.93
C ASP A 159 2.06 1.00 18.51
N ARG A 160 3.00 1.83 18.04
CA ARG A 160 3.56 1.79 16.69
C ARG A 160 5.09 1.74 16.69
N ALA A 161 5.64 0.78 17.45
CA ALA A 161 7.04 0.44 17.31
C ALA A 161 7.33 0.03 15.86
N ARG A 162 8.45 0.55 15.31
CA ARG A 162 8.87 0.18 13.94
C ARG A 162 9.16 -1.31 13.87
N ASP A 163 8.56 -1.96 12.88
CA ASP A 163 8.84 -3.35 12.56
C ASP A 163 10.21 -3.54 11.85
N SER A 164 10.56 -4.76 11.49
CA SER A 164 11.83 -5.06 10.84
C SER A 164 11.97 -4.38 9.47
N TYR A 165 10.88 -4.24 8.71
CA TYR A 165 10.89 -3.58 7.40
C TYR A 165 11.07 -2.06 7.51
N GLU A 166 10.42 -1.42 8.49
CA GLU A 166 10.58 0.00 8.75
C GLU A 166 11.97 0.37 9.31
N ARG A 167 12.66 -0.58 9.94
CA ARG A 167 14.01 -0.38 10.47
C ARG A 167 15.10 -0.49 9.42
N ASP A 168 14.89 -1.27 8.36
CA ASP A 168 15.83 -1.44 7.25
C ASP A 168 15.72 -0.27 6.26
N THR A 169 16.60 0.72 6.41
CA THR A 169 16.66 1.89 5.52
C THR A 169 17.03 1.52 4.09
N GLY A 170 17.86 0.48 3.91
CA GLY A 170 18.21 -0.04 2.59
C GLY A 170 17.01 -0.67 1.90
N LEU A 171 16.17 -1.40 2.64
CA LEU A 171 14.91 -1.93 2.12
C LEU A 171 13.96 -0.81 1.69
N GLN A 172 13.79 0.23 2.50
CA GLN A 172 12.92 1.37 2.16
C GLN A 172 13.37 2.05 0.86
N ALA A 173 14.68 2.26 0.66
CA ALA A 173 15.21 2.83 -0.56
C ALA A 173 14.95 1.93 -1.78
N ARG A 174 15.24 0.62 -1.67
CA ARG A 174 14.96 -0.34 -2.74
C ARG A 174 13.47 -0.43 -3.06
N THR A 175 12.61 -0.45 -2.03
CA THR A 175 11.15 -0.45 -2.21
C THR A 175 10.67 0.78 -2.95
N GLY A 176 11.20 1.96 -2.62
CA GLY A 176 10.91 3.20 -3.35
C GLY A 176 11.29 3.12 -4.83
N ALA A 177 12.45 2.53 -5.15
CA ALA A 177 12.88 2.32 -6.53
C ALA A 177 11.96 1.34 -7.29
N VAL A 178 11.54 0.25 -6.64
CA VAL A 178 10.57 -0.68 -7.24
C VAL A 178 9.24 0.01 -7.50
N TYR A 179 8.70 0.76 -6.54
CA TYR A 179 7.46 1.53 -6.75
C TYR A 179 7.55 2.49 -7.94
N ALA A 180 8.66 3.21 -8.07
CA ALA A 180 8.88 4.10 -9.21
C ALA A 180 8.86 3.35 -10.54
N GLY A 181 9.47 2.16 -10.59
CA GLY A 181 9.45 1.28 -11.75
C GLY A 181 8.05 0.75 -12.06
N LEU A 182 7.28 0.31 -11.04
CA LEU A 182 5.89 -0.14 -11.21
C LEU A 182 5.02 1.00 -11.77
N ALA A 183 5.16 2.20 -11.24
CA ALA A 183 4.41 3.37 -11.71
C ALA A 183 4.77 3.73 -13.17
N ALA A 184 6.06 3.72 -13.52
CA ALA A 184 6.53 3.99 -14.87
C ALA A 184 6.04 2.94 -15.89
N ALA A 185 5.95 1.67 -15.47
CA ALA A 185 5.45 0.58 -16.31
C ALA A 185 3.91 0.52 -16.39
N GLY A 186 3.17 1.30 -15.60
CA GLY A 186 1.70 1.20 -15.52
C GLY A 186 1.22 -0.12 -14.93
N TRP A 187 2.01 -0.74 -14.05
CA TRP A 187 1.74 -2.06 -13.52
C TRP A 187 0.44 -2.12 -12.72
N GLY A 188 -0.43 -3.07 -13.05
CA GLY A 188 -1.70 -3.29 -12.34
C GLY A 188 -2.72 -2.15 -12.47
N GLY A 189 -2.53 -1.19 -13.40
CA GLY A 189 -3.48 -0.11 -13.66
C GLY A 189 -2.83 1.24 -13.97
N ARG A 190 -3.62 2.31 -13.94
CA ARG A 190 -3.13 3.67 -14.24
C ARG A 190 -2.52 4.30 -13.00
N TRP A 191 -1.34 4.88 -13.14
CA TRP A 191 -0.62 5.51 -12.05
C TRP A 191 -0.60 7.03 -12.15
N ARG A 192 -0.64 7.66 -10.97
CA ARG A 192 -0.32 9.07 -10.76
C ARG A 192 0.79 9.16 -9.70
N VAL A 193 1.88 9.82 -10.02
CA VAL A 193 2.93 10.10 -9.03
C VAL A 193 2.67 11.45 -8.38
N ALA A 194 2.51 11.44 -7.06
CA ALA A 194 2.29 12.61 -6.22
C ALA A 194 3.53 12.86 -5.35
N GLY A 195 3.93 14.12 -5.21
CA GLY A 195 5.01 14.54 -4.31
C GLY A 195 4.49 15.01 -2.95
N VAL A 196 5.43 15.46 -2.10
CA VAL A 196 5.11 16.00 -0.76
C VAL A 196 4.24 17.26 -0.79
N ASP A 197 4.37 18.05 -1.87
CA ASP A 197 3.69 19.34 -2.04
C ASP A 197 2.44 19.23 -2.91
N THR A 198 2.02 18.01 -3.26
CA THR A 198 0.82 17.81 -4.07
C THR A 198 -0.41 18.24 -3.30
N ASP A 199 -1.18 19.19 -3.87
CA ASP A 199 -2.45 19.63 -3.28
C ASP A 199 -3.51 18.52 -3.40
N PRO A 200 -4.11 18.07 -2.29
CA PRO A 200 -5.12 17.03 -2.33
C PRO A 200 -6.37 17.41 -3.12
N GLY A 201 -6.69 18.71 -3.27
CA GLY A 201 -7.85 19.17 -4.01
C GLY A 201 -7.68 19.04 -5.51
N GLU A 202 -6.49 19.42 -6.03
CA GLU A 202 -6.12 19.24 -7.44
C GLU A 202 -6.03 17.75 -7.79
N LEU A 203 -5.36 16.97 -6.93
CA LEU A 203 -5.25 15.54 -7.13
C LEU A 203 -6.62 14.84 -7.10
N ALA A 204 -7.52 15.24 -6.21
CA ALA A 204 -8.86 14.69 -6.13
C ALA A 204 -9.66 14.91 -7.43
N ALA A 205 -9.56 16.10 -8.02
CA ALA A 205 -10.19 16.41 -9.30
C ALA A 205 -9.60 15.56 -10.45
N GLU A 206 -8.27 15.45 -10.49
CA GLU A 206 -7.58 14.65 -11.52
C GLU A 206 -7.95 13.14 -11.48
N LEU A 207 -8.08 12.58 -10.27
CA LEU A 207 -8.32 11.13 -10.11
C LEU A 207 -9.71 10.68 -10.52
N VAL A 208 -10.74 11.51 -10.33
CA VAL A 208 -12.14 11.10 -10.54
C VAL A 208 -12.82 11.86 -11.68
N GLY A 209 -12.25 12.97 -12.12
CA GLY A 209 -12.88 13.97 -12.97
C GLY A 209 -13.87 14.83 -12.17
N ASP A 210 -14.08 16.05 -12.61
CA ASP A 210 -15.11 16.94 -12.06
C ASP A 210 -16.51 16.47 -12.41
#